data_ffbaeafdfddd87fc186f2edd7a882cef
#
_entry.id   ffbaeafdfddd87fc186f2edd7a882cef
#
_cell.length_a   1.000
_cell.length_b   1.000
_cell.length_c   1.000
_cell.angle_alpha   90.00
_cell.angle_beta   90.00
_cell.angle_gamma   90.00
#
_symmetry.space_group_name_H-M   'P 1'
#
loop_
_entity.id
_entity.type
_entity.pdbx_description
1 polymer ?
#
loop_
_entity_poly.entity_id
_entity_poly.type
_entity_poly.pdbx_seq_one_letter_code
_entity_poly.pdbx_strand_id
1 'polypeptide(L)'
;GITREQQDAFAERSHRLAQKATDEGDFKNEIVPMFGHDAAGKQILVTQDETIRPETTLETLSKLRPAFDPAGGTVTAATSSQITDGASAMLLMSGKKAKELGLKPRARIKAMAVAGCDAAIMGYGPVPATKKA
;
A
#
# COMPACT_ATOMS: atom_id res chain seq x y z
N GLY A 1 14.07 7.55 18.16
CA GLY A 1 12.87 7.30 17.35
C GLY A 1 13.13 7.59 15.88
N ILE A 2 12.17 7.32 15.01
CA ILE A 2 12.25 7.64 13.57
C ILE A 2 11.99 9.13 13.40
N THR A 3 12.89 9.84 12.70
CA THR A 3 12.76 11.29 12.50
C THR A 3 11.74 11.63 11.40
N ARG A 4 11.32 12.89 11.33
CA ARG A 4 10.44 13.39 10.27
C ARG A 4 11.09 13.24 8.89
N GLU A 5 12.35 13.54 8.76
CA GLU A 5 13.11 13.44 7.52
C GLU A 5 13.20 12.00 7.02
N GLN A 6 13.36 11.04 7.92
CA GLN A 6 13.36 9.61 7.57
C GLN A 6 11.99 9.15 7.08
N GLN A 7 10.90 9.65 7.68
CA GLN A 7 9.53 9.36 7.25
C GLN A 7 9.24 9.97 5.88
N ASP A 8 9.62 11.22 5.66
CA ASP A 8 9.43 11.90 4.38
C ASP A 8 10.25 11.24 3.26
N ALA A 9 11.48 10.81 3.55
CA ALA A 9 12.31 10.07 2.58
C ALA A 9 11.69 8.71 2.20
N PHE A 10 11.07 8.03 3.16
CA PHE A 10 10.36 6.80 2.89
C PHE A 10 9.12 7.04 2.02
N ALA A 11 8.34 8.08 2.30
CA ALA A 11 7.15 8.44 1.54
C ALA A 11 7.49 8.83 0.08
N GLU A 12 8.51 9.68 -0.11
CA GLU A 12 9.02 10.03 -1.45
C GLU A 12 9.43 8.79 -2.24
N ARG A 13 10.25 7.95 -1.63
CA ARG A 13 10.70 6.69 -2.24
C ARG A 13 9.51 5.80 -2.61
N SER A 14 8.49 5.72 -1.78
CA SER A 14 7.29 4.90 -2.03
C SER A 14 6.55 5.39 -3.26
N HIS A 15 6.26 6.68 -3.38
CA HIS A 15 5.61 7.26 -4.56
C HIS A 15 6.45 7.07 -5.83
N ARG A 16 7.75 7.33 -5.76
CA ARG A 16 8.66 7.16 -6.90
C ARG A 16 8.73 5.72 -7.40
N LEU A 17 8.79 4.74 -6.50
CA LEU A 17 8.81 3.32 -6.89
C LEU A 17 7.47 2.87 -7.46
N ALA A 18 6.35 3.33 -6.88
CA ALA A 18 5.02 3.02 -7.38
C ALA A 18 4.78 3.63 -8.77
N GLN A 19 5.20 4.88 -8.99
CA GLN A 19 5.14 5.51 -10.32
C GLN A 19 5.97 4.74 -11.32
N LYS A 20 7.21 4.40 -10.99
CA LYS A 20 8.08 3.61 -11.86
C LYS A 20 7.42 2.27 -12.26
N ALA A 21 6.90 1.52 -11.30
CA ALA A 21 6.22 0.24 -11.56
C ALA A 21 4.98 0.42 -12.45
N THR A 22 4.25 1.53 -12.29
CA THR A 22 3.12 1.88 -13.16
C THR A 22 3.56 2.14 -14.59
N ASP A 23 4.62 2.94 -14.78
CA ASP A 23 5.15 3.30 -16.10
C ASP A 23 5.74 2.08 -16.83
N GLU A 24 6.40 1.19 -16.10
CA GLU A 24 6.95 -0.07 -16.61
C GLU A 24 5.85 -1.13 -16.85
N GLY A 25 4.63 -0.89 -16.41
CA GLY A 25 3.48 -1.75 -16.63
C GLY A 25 3.42 -2.99 -15.74
N ASP A 26 4.12 -2.98 -14.61
CA ASP A 26 4.18 -4.10 -13.67
C ASP A 26 2.79 -4.48 -13.12
N PHE A 27 1.89 -3.48 -13.02
CA PHE A 27 0.53 -3.69 -12.51
C PHE A 27 -0.50 -4.11 -13.56
N LYS A 28 -0.14 -4.20 -14.84
CA LYS A 28 -1.09 -4.51 -15.95
C LYS A 28 -1.87 -5.81 -15.75
N ASN A 29 -1.25 -6.80 -15.12
CA ASN A 29 -1.87 -8.11 -14.88
C ASN A 29 -2.62 -8.20 -13.55
N GLU A 30 -2.64 -7.12 -12.78
CA GLU A 30 -3.25 -7.06 -11.45
C GLU A 30 -4.43 -6.11 -11.40
N ILE A 31 -4.36 -4.99 -12.13
CA ILE A 31 -5.45 -4.01 -12.20
C ILE A 31 -6.54 -4.52 -13.14
N VAL A 32 -7.76 -4.55 -12.63
CA VAL A 32 -8.97 -4.82 -13.42
C VAL A 32 -9.64 -3.49 -13.74
N PRO A 33 -9.66 -3.04 -15.01
CA PRO A 33 -10.32 -1.79 -15.38
C PRO A 33 -11.81 -1.81 -15.02
N MET A 34 -12.27 -0.75 -14.39
CA MET A 34 -13.67 -0.61 -13.96
C MET A 34 -14.21 0.80 -14.29
N PHE A 35 -15.51 0.87 -14.54
CA PHE A 35 -16.16 2.17 -14.65
C PHE A 35 -16.33 2.81 -13.28
N GLY A 36 -15.87 4.04 -13.16
CA GLY A 36 -16.03 4.92 -12.01
C GLY A 36 -16.53 6.29 -12.46
N HIS A 37 -16.39 7.29 -11.59
CA HIS A 37 -16.77 8.68 -11.90
C HIS A 37 -15.59 9.60 -11.55
N ASP A 38 -15.37 10.61 -12.37
CA ASP A 38 -14.44 11.68 -12.06
C ASP A 38 -15.01 12.67 -11.02
N ALA A 39 -14.22 13.66 -10.63
CA ALA A 39 -14.63 14.66 -9.65
C ALA A 39 -15.85 15.50 -10.09
N ALA A 40 -16.18 15.54 -11.38
CA ALA A 40 -17.36 16.19 -11.93
C ALA A 40 -18.59 15.27 -12.04
N GLY A 41 -18.45 14.01 -11.59
CA GLY A 41 -19.53 13.01 -11.67
C GLY A 41 -19.69 12.36 -13.04
N LYS A 42 -18.77 12.61 -13.99
CA LYS A 42 -18.80 11.98 -15.31
C LYS A 42 -18.23 10.58 -15.23
N GLN A 43 -18.92 9.62 -15.85
CA GLN A 43 -18.44 8.24 -15.93
C GLN A 43 -17.15 8.17 -16.76
N ILE A 44 -16.13 7.52 -16.18
CA ILE A 44 -14.83 7.25 -16.81
C ILE A 44 -14.45 5.80 -16.60
N LEU A 45 -13.59 5.27 -17.46
CA LEU A 45 -12.95 3.98 -17.25
C LEU A 45 -11.67 4.19 -16.44
N VAL A 46 -11.65 3.72 -15.20
CA VAL A 46 -10.46 3.76 -14.32
C VAL A 46 -9.57 2.57 -14.65
N THR A 47 -8.33 2.84 -15.03
CA THR A 47 -7.36 1.84 -15.52
C THR A 47 -6.08 1.78 -14.70
N GLN A 48 -5.93 2.64 -13.71
CA GLN A 48 -4.74 2.74 -12.86
C GLN A 48 -5.08 3.21 -11.46
N ASP A 49 -4.18 3.00 -10.53
CA ASP A 49 -4.28 3.55 -9.18
C ASP A 49 -4.11 5.08 -9.21
N GLU A 50 -5.06 5.82 -8.65
CA GLU A 50 -5.08 7.28 -8.65
C GLU A 50 -4.37 7.89 -7.43
N THR A 51 -3.85 7.06 -6.51
CA THR A 51 -3.28 7.52 -5.25
C THR A 51 -1.82 7.92 -5.34
N ILE A 52 -1.15 7.56 -6.43
CA ILE A 52 0.26 7.89 -6.68
C ILE A 52 0.39 9.38 -7.00
N ARG A 53 1.36 10.04 -6.36
CA ARG A 53 1.69 11.47 -6.58
C ARG A 53 3.12 11.58 -7.11
N PRO A 54 3.30 11.58 -8.44
CA PRO A 54 4.63 11.54 -9.06
C PRO A 54 5.46 12.80 -8.78
N GLU A 55 4.80 13.93 -8.51
CA GLU A 55 5.41 15.22 -8.18
C GLU A 55 5.92 15.33 -6.73
N THR A 56 5.81 14.25 -5.94
CA THR A 56 6.26 14.23 -4.54
C THR A 56 7.78 14.38 -4.44
N THR A 57 8.25 15.37 -3.69
CA THR A 57 9.66 15.61 -3.39
C THR A 57 9.88 15.83 -1.90
N LEU A 58 11.10 15.61 -1.41
CA LEU A 58 11.45 15.90 -0.02
C LEU A 58 11.17 17.36 0.36
N GLU A 59 11.37 18.30 -0.56
CA GLU A 59 11.08 19.70 -0.33
C GLU A 59 9.58 19.95 -0.11
N THR A 60 8.71 19.36 -0.94
CA THR A 60 7.26 19.51 -0.78
C THR A 60 6.76 18.83 0.48
N LEU A 61 7.32 17.66 0.84
CA LEU A 61 6.94 16.92 2.03
C LEU A 61 7.34 17.65 3.32
N SER A 62 8.53 18.24 3.37
CA SER A 62 9.02 18.97 4.55
C SER A 62 8.13 20.14 4.97
N LYS A 63 7.36 20.72 4.01
CA LYS A 63 6.43 21.83 4.25
C LYS A 63 5.08 21.39 4.83
N LEU A 64 4.80 20.10 4.86
CA LEU A 64 3.52 19.58 5.38
C LEU A 64 3.47 19.70 6.91
N ARG A 65 2.33 20.14 7.41
CA ARG A 65 2.09 20.23 8.86
C ARG A 65 1.81 18.84 9.45
N PRO A 66 2.26 18.56 10.68
CA PRO A 66 1.83 17.38 11.42
C PRO A 66 0.31 17.31 11.53
N ALA A 67 -0.26 16.12 11.32
CA ALA A 67 -1.71 15.92 11.26
C ALA A 67 -2.37 15.85 12.65
N PHE A 68 -1.66 15.35 13.67
CA PHE A 68 -2.23 15.04 14.97
C PHE A 68 -1.66 15.89 16.11
N ASP A 69 -0.38 16.18 16.10
CA ASP A 69 0.29 17.00 17.10
C ASP A 69 1.08 18.13 16.41
N PRO A 70 0.54 19.35 16.38
CA PRO A 70 1.19 20.47 15.71
C PRO A 70 2.53 20.90 16.32
N ALA A 71 2.77 20.60 17.61
CA ALA A 71 3.95 21.06 18.34
C ALA A 71 5.14 20.10 18.24
N GLY A 72 4.90 18.79 18.21
CA GLY A 72 5.97 17.79 18.24
C GLY A 72 5.71 16.56 17.36
N GLY A 73 4.60 16.51 16.65
CA GLY A 73 4.24 15.39 15.79
C GLY A 73 5.07 15.30 14.51
N THR A 74 5.26 14.09 14.03
CA THR A 74 6.01 13.81 12.79
C THR A 74 5.14 13.20 11.69
N VAL A 75 3.92 12.76 12.03
CA VAL A 75 2.97 12.15 11.09
C VAL A 75 2.28 13.23 10.27
N THR A 76 2.32 13.11 8.96
CA THR A 76 1.68 14.04 8.01
C THR A 76 0.75 13.31 7.06
N ALA A 77 0.03 14.05 6.24
CA ALA A 77 -0.79 13.46 5.17
C ALA A 77 0.04 12.59 4.20
N ALA A 78 1.31 12.91 3.98
CA ALA A 78 2.20 12.16 3.10
C ALA A 78 2.69 10.83 3.69
N THR A 79 2.71 10.71 5.02
CA THR A 79 3.15 9.50 5.73
C THR A 79 1.97 8.66 6.24
N SER A 80 0.76 9.01 5.83
CA SER A 80 -0.49 8.36 6.21
C SER A 80 -1.15 7.70 5.01
N SER A 81 -1.86 6.59 5.25
CA SER A 81 -2.72 5.99 4.23
C SER A 81 -3.87 6.90 3.87
N GLN A 82 -4.28 6.85 2.62
CA GLN A 82 -5.48 7.52 2.15
C GLN A 82 -6.73 6.73 2.56
N ILE A 83 -7.86 7.42 2.60
CA ILE A 83 -9.19 6.80 2.68
C ILE A 83 -9.69 6.70 1.24
N THR A 84 -9.64 5.49 0.70
CA THR A 84 -10.01 5.20 -0.70
C THR A 84 -10.82 3.92 -0.78
N ASP A 85 -11.64 3.81 -1.81
CA ASP A 85 -12.31 2.57 -2.16
C ASP A 85 -11.34 1.66 -2.92
N GLY A 86 -11.39 0.37 -2.64
CA GLY A 86 -10.56 -0.62 -3.31
C GLY A 86 -11.06 -2.03 -3.06
N ALA A 87 -10.77 -2.92 -3.99
CA ALA A 87 -11.08 -4.33 -3.86
C ALA A 87 -9.95 -5.18 -4.44
N SER A 88 -9.74 -6.34 -3.85
CA SER A 88 -8.82 -7.34 -4.40
C SER A 88 -9.44 -8.73 -4.29
N ALA A 89 -9.02 -9.63 -5.17
CA ALA A 89 -9.45 -11.01 -5.15
C ALA A 89 -8.25 -11.95 -5.27
N MET A 90 -8.27 -13.02 -4.50
CA MET A 90 -7.24 -14.06 -4.52
C MET A 90 -7.87 -15.43 -4.45
N LEU A 91 -7.40 -16.34 -5.32
CA LEU A 91 -7.85 -17.72 -5.32
C LEU A 91 -6.88 -18.58 -4.50
N LEU A 92 -7.39 -19.15 -3.42
CA LEU A 92 -6.66 -20.05 -2.52
C LEU A 92 -7.19 -21.47 -2.65
N MET A 93 -6.31 -22.44 -2.77
CA MET A 93 -6.68 -23.85 -2.82
C MET A 93 -5.54 -24.76 -2.35
N SER A 94 -5.87 -26.04 -2.13
CA SER A 94 -4.83 -27.04 -1.84
C SER A 94 -3.97 -27.31 -3.08
N GLY A 95 -2.70 -27.69 -2.87
CA GLY A 95 -1.82 -28.08 -3.98
C GLY A 95 -2.35 -29.25 -4.80
N LYS A 96 -3.07 -30.19 -4.14
CA LYS A 96 -3.79 -31.28 -4.83
C LYS A 96 -4.82 -30.74 -5.81
N LYS A 97 -5.67 -29.79 -5.36
CA LYS A 97 -6.71 -29.20 -6.20
C LYS A 97 -6.13 -28.40 -7.35
N ALA A 98 -5.07 -27.64 -7.11
CA ALA A 98 -4.37 -26.91 -8.18
C ALA A 98 -3.88 -27.86 -9.29
N LYS A 99 -3.29 -29.00 -8.90
CA LYS A 99 -2.84 -30.02 -9.84
C LYS A 99 -3.99 -30.66 -10.62
N GLU A 100 -5.10 -31.00 -9.96
CA GLU A 100 -6.31 -31.57 -10.59
C GLU A 100 -6.88 -30.62 -11.65
N LEU A 101 -6.82 -29.30 -11.40
CA LEU A 101 -7.33 -28.26 -12.30
C LEU A 101 -6.29 -27.77 -13.34
N GLY A 102 -5.09 -28.34 -13.34
CA GLY A 102 -4.02 -27.91 -14.25
C GLY A 102 -3.49 -26.48 -13.99
N LEU A 103 -3.76 -25.93 -12.79
CA LEU A 103 -3.36 -24.57 -12.43
C LEU A 103 -1.94 -24.54 -11.88
N LYS A 104 -1.16 -23.54 -12.31
CA LYS A 104 0.19 -23.29 -11.79
C LYS A 104 0.11 -22.37 -10.57
N PRO A 105 0.46 -22.84 -9.35
CA PRO A 105 0.50 -21.98 -8.17
C PRO A 105 1.50 -20.83 -8.35
N ARG A 106 1.12 -19.61 -8.00
CA ARG A 106 2.01 -18.44 -7.97
C ARG A 106 2.88 -18.42 -6.72
N ALA A 107 2.31 -18.86 -5.58
CA ALA A 107 2.99 -18.94 -4.29
C ALA A 107 2.45 -20.09 -3.45
N ARG A 108 3.16 -20.44 -2.38
CA ARG A 108 2.74 -21.40 -1.37
C ARG A 108 2.84 -20.76 0.00
N ILE A 109 1.77 -20.85 0.78
CA ILE A 109 1.78 -20.42 2.19
C ILE A 109 2.64 -21.44 2.97
N LYS A 110 3.71 -20.97 3.58
CA LYS A 110 4.65 -21.80 4.35
C LYS A 110 4.34 -21.80 5.83
N ALA A 111 3.97 -20.65 6.36
CA ALA A 111 3.65 -20.48 7.77
C ALA A 111 2.62 -19.36 7.93
N MET A 112 1.91 -19.37 9.03
CA MET A 112 0.98 -18.34 9.45
C MET A 112 1.11 -18.17 10.96
N ALA A 113 1.14 -16.95 11.43
CA ALA A 113 1.13 -16.66 12.86
C ALA A 113 0.40 -15.35 13.16
N VAL A 114 -0.13 -15.26 14.37
CA VAL A 114 -0.72 -14.04 14.91
C VAL A 114 0.01 -13.66 16.21
N ALA A 115 0.12 -12.37 16.46
CA ALA A 115 0.66 -11.83 17.69
C ALA A 115 -0.12 -10.56 18.09
N GLY A 116 -0.38 -10.40 19.37
CA GLY A 116 -0.88 -9.15 19.94
C GLY A 116 0.28 -8.19 20.22
N CYS A 117 -0.01 -6.91 20.19
CA CYS A 117 0.88 -5.84 20.62
C CYS A 117 0.06 -4.72 21.28
N ASP A 118 0.73 -3.78 21.91
CA ASP A 118 0.09 -2.60 22.46
C ASP A 118 -0.61 -1.80 21.35
N ALA A 119 -1.86 -1.42 21.59
CA ALA A 119 -2.68 -0.66 20.65
C ALA A 119 -2.06 0.68 20.26
N ALA A 120 -1.31 1.32 21.17
CA ALA A 120 -0.62 2.58 20.90
C ALA A 120 0.48 2.45 19.84
N ILE A 121 0.99 1.24 19.63
CA ILE A 121 2.03 0.93 18.63
C ILE A 121 1.58 -0.18 17.67
N MET A 122 0.33 -0.18 17.25
CA MET A 122 -0.27 -1.24 16.44
C MET A 122 0.53 -1.58 15.18
N GLY A 123 1.21 -0.61 14.58
CA GLY A 123 2.09 -0.81 13.43
C GLY A 123 3.30 -1.74 13.71
N TYR A 124 3.60 -2.00 14.98
CA TYR A 124 4.64 -2.97 15.39
C TYR A 124 4.17 -4.43 15.29
N GLY A 125 2.84 -4.68 15.26
CA GLY A 125 2.26 -6.03 15.29
C GLY A 125 2.84 -7.03 14.27
N PRO A 126 3.14 -6.65 13.02
CA PRO A 126 3.76 -7.56 12.05
C PRO A 126 5.12 -8.12 12.50
N VAL A 127 5.89 -7.36 13.31
CA VAL A 127 7.23 -7.79 13.75
C VAL A 127 7.17 -9.05 14.61
N PRO A 128 6.43 -9.11 15.75
CA PRO A 128 6.32 -10.33 16.54
C PRO A 128 5.57 -11.45 15.79
N ALA A 129 4.59 -11.13 14.94
CA ALA A 129 3.90 -12.14 14.15
C ALA A 129 4.84 -12.82 13.15
N THR A 130 5.66 -12.05 12.43
CA THR A 130 6.65 -12.59 11.47
C THR A 130 7.72 -13.42 12.17
N LYS A 131 8.21 -12.96 13.34
CA LYS A 131 9.19 -13.75 14.11
C LYS A 131 8.63 -15.09 14.59
N LYS A 132 7.33 -15.16 14.81
CA LYS A 132 6.64 -16.37 15.24
C LYS A 132 6.36 -17.32 14.07
N ALA A 133 6.13 -16.81 12.86
CA ALA A 133 5.92 -17.59 11.65
C ALA A 133 7.20 -18.22 11.12
#